data_18aea36415713ad752f19b0300838b63
#
_entry.id   18aea36415713ad752f19b0300838b63
#
_cell.length_a   1.000
_cell.length_b   1.000
_cell.length_c   1.000
_cell.angle_alpha   90.00
_cell.angle_beta   90.00
_cell.angle_gamma   90.00
#
_symmetry.space_group_name_H-M   'P 1'
#
loop_
_entity.id
_entity.type
_entity.pdbx_description
1 polymer ?
#
loop_
_entity_poly.entity_id
_entity_poly.type
_entity_poly.pdbx_seq_one_letter_code
_entity_poly.pdbx_strand_id
1 'polypeptide(L)'
;MSKQTKWILISVGILLVLLVVLSKMGVFGKEEGTKVTSEKIQQRTIIEVVNATGKIYPEVEVKISPDISGEITELTVAEGDTVKKGQLLARIYADVYNIQRNQAASGVVQSQAQVANSQASLDALKAQQEQAQRTYDMQKSLYTDKVISQSEFNVADANYKTAKANYNAAVAGIRGGQASVQSARENLAKANTDLGRTAITAPMDGVVSLLSVKKGEKVAGNSFNVGTEMLRIADMSKIEIRVDVGENDVPKVKLGDSAVITIDAYSDRKFKGYVTQIASSNNGAASESVLANTSTDVTQYKVYIRLDPASYRDLLGKGSFPFRPGMSASADIQTKTKVNVLSVPINAVTTRDKNDSTKGSKKAVDPSANNTTTPANSIDDLDVVVFVKGADNKVTKVKVTTGIQDINYIEITSGLKAGDEVITGPYDVVSKTLKNGLQVKVVDKKELFETKN
;
A
#
# COMPACT_ATOMS: atom_id res chain seq x y z
N MET A 1 -58.80 69.49 -42.49
CA MET A 1 -57.68 68.60 -42.88
C MET A 1 -57.46 68.68 -44.34
N SER A 2 -56.27 69.07 -44.76
CA SER A 2 -55.92 69.24 -46.17
C SER A 2 -55.90 67.88 -46.90
N LYS A 3 -56.19 67.86 -48.22
CA LYS A 3 -56.14 66.63 -49.01
C LYS A 3 -54.80 65.86 -48.90
N GLN A 4 -53.71 66.62 -48.65
CA GLN A 4 -52.36 66.00 -48.45
C GLN A 4 -52.23 65.23 -47.15
N THR A 5 -52.86 65.68 -46.05
CA THR A 5 -52.79 64.90 -44.77
C THR A 5 -53.57 63.57 -44.79
N LYS A 6 -54.65 63.48 -45.62
CA LYS A 6 -55.39 62.19 -45.83
C LYS A 6 -54.55 61.19 -46.60
N TRP A 7 -53.79 61.61 -47.62
CA TRP A 7 -52.92 60.75 -48.40
C TRP A 7 -51.75 60.21 -47.59
N ILE A 8 -51.18 61.04 -46.69
CA ILE A 8 -50.11 60.64 -45.77
C ILE A 8 -50.62 59.54 -44.77
N LEU A 9 -51.82 59.74 -44.24
CA LEU A 9 -52.41 58.75 -43.34
C LEU A 9 -52.74 57.43 -44.02
N ILE A 10 -53.15 57.46 -45.27
CA ILE A 10 -53.42 56.25 -46.06
C ILE A 10 -52.10 55.52 -46.41
N SER A 11 -51.02 56.23 -46.75
CA SER A 11 -49.73 55.64 -47.05
C SER A 11 -49.08 55.06 -45.81
N VAL A 12 -49.20 55.65 -44.62
CA VAL A 12 -48.75 55.12 -43.33
C VAL A 12 -49.53 53.87 -42.95
N GLY A 13 -50.87 53.84 -43.20
CA GLY A 13 -51.70 52.69 -42.98
C GLY A 13 -51.31 51.49 -43.84
N ILE A 14 -51.04 51.72 -45.14
CA ILE A 14 -50.60 50.68 -46.08
C ILE A 14 -49.19 50.17 -45.66
N LEU A 15 -48.29 51.04 -45.23
CA LEU A 15 -46.95 50.66 -44.75
C LEU A 15 -47.02 49.79 -43.48
N LEU A 16 -47.94 50.12 -42.55
CA LEU A 16 -48.18 49.35 -41.34
C LEU A 16 -48.79 47.96 -41.65
N VAL A 17 -49.73 47.89 -42.57
CA VAL A 17 -50.32 46.60 -43.03
C VAL A 17 -49.25 45.78 -43.74
N LEU A 18 -48.40 46.40 -44.59
CA LEU A 18 -47.30 45.71 -45.24
C LEU A 18 -46.25 45.18 -44.24
N LEU A 19 -45.91 45.93 -43.19
CA LEU A 19 -45.04 45.51 -42.08
C LEU A 19 -45.66 44.33 -41.29
N VAL A 20 -46.96 44.34 -41.01
CA VAL A 20 -47.66 43.23 -40.32
C VAL A 20 -47.72 41.99 -41.23
N VAL A 21 -47.92 42.13 -42.53
CA VAL A 21 -47.94 41.03 -43.50
C VAL A 21 -46.50 40.45 -43.63
N LEU A 22 -45.47 41.30 -43.75
CA LEU A 22 -44.07 40.83 -43.75
C LEU A 22 -43.66 40.14 -42.43
N SER A 23 -44.15 40.65 -41.29
CA SER A 23 -43.94 39.99 -39.98
C SER A 23 -44.63 38.63 -39.90
N LYS A 24 -45.89 38.50 -40.46
CA LYS A 24 -46.57 37.17 -40.53
C LYS A 24 -46.03 36.22 -41.58
N MET A 25 -45.39 36.71 -42.64
CA MET A 25 -44.71 35.90 -43.65
C MET A 25 -43.33 35.42 -43.20
N GLY A 26 -42.90 35.71 -41.94
CA GLY A 26 -41.64 35.18 -41.38
C GLY A 26 -40.37 35.82 -41.92
N VAL A 27 -40.45 37.04 -42.56
CA VAL A 27 -39.26 37.74 -43.05
C VAL A 27 -38.50 38.43 -41.93
N PHE A 28 -39.15 38.72 -40.77
CA PHE A 28 -38.53 39.20 -39.54
C PHE A 28 -38.71 38.09 -38.46
N GLY A 29 -37.74 37.22 -38.34
CA GLY A 29 -37.73 36.22 -37.29
C GLY A 29 -37.53 34.78 -37.78
N LYS A 30 -36.45 34.47 -38.48
CA LYS A 30 -35.91 33.11 -38.38
C LYS A 30 -35.50 32.92 -36.94
N GLU A 31 -36.24 32.03 -36.20
CA GLU A 31 -35.69 31.51 -34.95
C GLU A 31 -34.32 30.91 -35.29
N GLU A 32 -33.27 31.67 -34.94
CA GLU A 32 -31.92 31.07 -34.97
C GLU A 32 -31.93 29.89 -34.00
N GLY A 33 -31.98 28.67 -34.51
CA GLY A 33 -31.95 27.49 -33.68
C GLY A 33 -30.79 27.56 -32.71
N THR A 34 -30.95 27.00 -31.53
CA THR A 34 -29.91 26.97 -30.48
C THR A 34 -28.60 26.48 -31.07
N LYS A 35 -27.52 27.29 -30.97
CA LYS A 35 -26.20 26.91 -31.45
C LYS A 35 -25.64 25.76 -30.66
N VAL A 36 -25.23 24.69 -31.33
CA VAL A 36 -24.71 23.46 -30.73
C VAL A 36 -23.54 22.93 -31.54
N THR A 37 -22.68 22.17 -30.90
CA THR A 37 -21.68 21.34 -31.57
C THR A 37 -22.16 19.90 -31.67
N SER A 38 -21.80 19.20 -32.72
CA SER A 38 -22.13 17.79 -32.90
C SER A 38 -20.88 16.97 -33.27
N GLU A 39 -20.91 15.69 -32.94
CA GLU A 39 -19.88 14.72 -33.33
C GLU A 39 -20.55 13.44 -33.81
N LYS A 40 -19.98 12.81 -34.86
CA LYS A 40 -20.46 11.52 -35.36
C LYS A 40 -19.96 10.39 -34.47
N ILE A 41 -20.85 9.49 -34.15
CA ILE A 41 -20.53 8.28 -33.37
C ILE A 41 -19.60 7.39 -34.19
N GLN A 42 -18.49 7.04 -33.57
CA GLN A 42 -17.47 6.17 -34.16
C GLN A 42 -17.18 5.00 -33.19
N GLN A 43 -16.67 3.91 -33.78
CA GLN A 43 -16.12 2.82 -32.99
C GLN A 43 -14.70 3.18 -32.55
N ARG A 44 -14.42 3.07 -31.27
CA ARG A 44 -13.12 3.38 -30.66
C ARG A 44 -12.76 2.30 -29.63
N THR A 45 -11.48 2.24 -29.33
CA THR A 45 -11.01 1.50 -28.15
C THR A 45 -11.13 2.40 -26.92
N ILE A 46 -11.88 1.96 -25.93
CA ILE A 46 -12.02 2.64 -24.64
C ILE A 46 -11.25 1.85 -23.58
N ILE A 47 -10.44 2.56 -22.82
CA ILE A 47 -9.69 2.01 -21.69
C ILE A 47 -10.21 2.69 -20.42
N GLU A 48 -10.85 1.91 -19.58
CA GLU A 48 -11.25 2.38 -18.25
C GLU A 48 -10.01 2.55 -17.38
N VAL A 49 -9.85 3.73 -16.80
CA VAL A 49 -8.68 4.10 -16.01
C VAL A 49 -9.12 4.49 -14.60
N VAL A 50 -8.44 3.92 -13.61
CA VAL A 50 -8.54 4.33 -12.22
C VAL A 50 -7.31 5.16 -11.87
N ASN A 51 -7.52 6.43 -11.56
CA ASN A 51 -6.47 7.35 -11.15
C ASN A 51 -6.25 7.24 -9.64
N ALA A 52 -5.00 7.07 -9.24
CA ALA A 52 -4.63 6.99 -7.85
C ALA A 52 -3.29 7.71 -7.61
N THR A 53 -3.17 8.35 -6.46
CA THR A 53 -1.93 9.01 -6.04
C THR A 53 -1.28 8.22 -4.92
N GLY A 54 0.04 8.32 -4.83
CA GLY A 54 0.79 7.58 -3.82
C GLY A 54 2.25 7.96 -3.75
N LYS A 55 3.04 7.08 -3.16
CA LYS A 55 4.48 7.30 -2.96
C LYS A 55 5.29 6.09 -3.42
N ILE A 56 6.51 6.37 -3.84
CA ILE A 56 7.50 5.37 -4.26
C ILE A 56 8.17 4.79 -3.03
N TYR A 57 8.31 3.47 -3.03
CA TYR A 57 9.05 2.72 -2.02
C TYR A 57 9.85 1.59 -2.68
N PRO A 58 10.93 1.13 -2.08
CA PRO A 58 11.53 -0.15 -2.46
C PRO A 58 10.58 -1.29 -2.11
N GLU A 59 10.58 -2.39 -2.87
CA GLU A 59 9.77 -3.58 -2.57
C GLU A 59 10.17 -4.21 -1.23
N VAL A 60 11.48 -4.22 -0.95
CA VAL A 60 12.04 -4.74 0.29
C VAL A 60 12.80 -3.64 1.01
N GLU A 61 12.39 -3.32 2.22
CA GLU A 61 13.07 -2.40 3.13
C GLU A 61 13.12 -3.03 4.52
N VAL A 62 14.32 -3.10 5.08
CA VAL A 62 14.55 -3.67 6.41
C VAL A 62 14.97 -2.56 7.37
N LYS A 63 14.21 -2.42 8.45
CA LYS A 63 14.54 -1.53 9.57
C LYS A 63 15.56 -2.21 10.47
N ILE A 64 16.65 -1.53 10.77
CA ILE A 64 17.71 -2.02 11.65
C ILE A 64 17.58 -1.31 12.99
N SER A 65 17.33 -2.10 14.02
CA SER A 65 17.32 -1.67 15.42
C SER A 65 18.32 -2.54 16.20
N PRO A 66 18.99 -2.01 17.23
CA PRO A 66 19.92 -2.80 18.02
C PRO A 66 19.15 -3.76 18.95
N ASP A 67 19.72 -4.93 19.20
CA ASP A 67 19.16 -5.86 20.20
C ASP A 67 19.50 -5.43 21.63
N ILE A 68 20.61 -4.69 21.80
CA ILE A 68 21.14 -4.26 23.09
C ILE A 68 21.22 -2.74 23.16
N SER A 69 21.11 -2.20 24.38
CA SER A 69 21.22 -0.77 24.62
C SER A 69 22.66 -0.33 24.83
N GLY A 70 23.01 0.87 24.37
CA GLY A 70 24.34 1.45 24.59
C GLY A 70 24.58 2.70 23.75
N GLU A 71 25.80 3.21 23.78
CA GLU A 71 26.25 4.36 23.01
C GLU A 71 26.93 3.90 21.71
N ILE A 72 26.66 4.58 20.62
CA ILE A 72 27.29 4.29 19.31
C ILE A 72 28.72 4.83 19.32
N THR A 73 29.68 3.95 19.36
CA THR A 73 31.12 4.30 19.33
C THR A 73 31.65 4.48 17.93
N GLU A 74 31.12 3.74 16.97
CA GLU A 74 31.54 3.74 15.58
C GLU A 74 30.32 3.67 14.67
N LEU A 75 30.31 4.49 13.61
CA LEU A 75 29.32 4.49 12.56
C LEU A 75 30.08 4.53 11.24
N THR A 76 29.99 3.45 10.46
CA THR A 76 30.83 3.22 9.26
C THR A 76 30.13 3.55 7.96
N VAL A 77 28.85 3.92 8.02
CA VAL A 77 28.01 4.15 6.84
C VAL A 77 27.32 5.51 6.93
N ALA A 78 27.02 6.08 5.76
CA ALA A 78 26.22 7.29 5.58
C ALA A 78 24.94 6.97 4.81
N GLU A 79 23.98 7.89 4.85
CA GLU A 79 22.76 7.77 4.04
C GLU A 79 23.11 7.82 2.54
N GLY A 80 22.59 6.85 1.79
CA GLY A 80 22.89 6.66 0.37
C GLY A 80 24.02 5.67 0.06
N ASP A 81 24.76 5.19 1.06
CA ASP A 81 25.82 4.21 0.84
C ASP A 81 25.27 2.83 0.47
N THR A 82 26.00 2.15 -0.43
CA THR A 82 25.71 0.76 -0.78
C THR A 82 26.42 -0.17 0.19
N VAL A 83 25.68 -1.10 0.78
CA VAL A 83 26.18 -2.06 1.76
C VAL A 83 25.97 -3.49 1.30
N LYS A 84 26.85 -4.39 1.73
CA LYS A 84 26.75 -5.83 1.50
C LYS A 84 26.31 -6.56 2.76
N LYS A 85 25.64 -7.68 2.59
CA LYS A 85 25.25 -8.57 3.69
C LYS A 85 26.45 -8.92 4.57
N GLY A 86 26.31 -8.75 5.89
CA GLY A 86 27.37 -8.99 6.86
C GLY A 86 28.35 -7.81 7.05
N GLN A 87 28.24 -6.74 6.26
CA GLN A 87 29.08 -5.55 6.44
C GLN A 87 28.74 -4.85 7.76
N LEU A 88 29.77 -4.43 8.50
CA LEU A 88 29.62 -3.64 9.72
C LEU A 88 29.01 -2.26 9.39
N LEU A 89 27.94 -1.90 10.08
CA LEU A 89 27.22 -0.64 9.93
C LEU A 89 27.53 0.31 11.09
N ALA A 90 27.42 -0.22 12.31
CA ALA A 90 27.67 0.53 13.52
C ALA A 90 28.19 -0.38 14.63
N ARG A 91 28.86 0.20 15.61
CA ARG A 91 29.31 -0.51 16.81
C ARG A 91 28.82 0.22 18.05
N ILE A 92 28.19 -0.55 18.93
CA ILE A 92 27.78 -0.09 20.25
C ILE A 92 28.92 -0.31 21.24
N TYR A 93 29.02 0.54 22.28
CA TYR A 93 30.03 0.46 23.33
C TYR A 93 30.06 -0.95 23.97
N ALA A 94 31.17 -1.65 23.77
CA ALA A 94 31.28 -3.09 24.02
C ALA A 94 31.93 -3.45 25.36
N ASP A 95 32.53 -2.49 26.10
CA ASP A 95 33.37 -2.79 27.27
C ASP A 95 32.60 -3.52 28.37
N VAL A 96 31.36 -3.13 28.65
CA VAL A 96 30.53 -3.82 29.67
C VAL A 96 30.30 -5.27 29.27
N TYR A 97 30.04 -5.55 28.00
CA TYR A 97 29.81 -6.89 27.48
C TYR A 97 31.12 -7.72 27.43
N ASN A 98 32.24 -7.08 27.18
CA ASN A 98 33.57 -7.70 27.28
C ASN A 98 33.88 -8.15 28.73
N ILE A 99 33.59 -7.29 29.71
CA ILE A 99 33.74 -7.63 31.13
C ILE A 99 32.85 -8.81 31.51
N GLN A 100 31.59 -8.79 31.11
CA GLN A 100 30.66 -9.91 31.38
C GLN A 100 31.14 -11.23 30.75
N ARG A 101 31.64 -11.19 29.51
CA ARG A 101 32.20 -12.34 28.82
C ARG A 101 33.42 -12.89 29.56
N ASN A 102 34.32 -12.01 30.00
CA ASN A 102 35.51 -12.40 30.74
C ASN A 102 35.16 -13.02 32.12
N GLN A 103 34.15 -12.46 32.80
CA GLN A 103 33.62 -13.02 34.06
C GLN A 103 33.02 -14.41 33.86
N ALA A 104 32.22 -14.60 32.81
CA ALA A 104 31.66 -15.90 32.48
C ALA A 104 32.76 -16.92 32.09
N ALA A 105 33.79 -16.49 31.36
CA ALA A 105 34.96 -17.32 31.06
C ALA A 105 35.69 -17.78 32.31
N SER A 106 35.90 -16.89 33.27
CA SER A 106 36.51 -17.23 34.55
C SER A 106 35.65 -18.25 35.34
N GLY A 107 34.31 -18.15 35.26
CA GLY A 107 33.38 -19.12 35.85
C GLY A 107 33.52 -20.53 35.26
N VAL A 108 33.81 -20.65 33.96
CA VAL A 108 34.11 -21.96 33.33
C VAL A 108 35.40 -22.53 33.88
N VAL A 109 36.45 -21.73 33.96
CA VAL A 109 37.76 -22.17 34.50
C VAL A 109 37.61 -22.66 35.96
N GLN A 110 36.90 -21.89 36.78
CA GLN A 110 36.61 -22.27 38.17
C GLN A 110 35.87 -23.59 38.29
N SER A 111 34.82 -23.79 37.49
CA SER A 111 34.05 -25.03 37.50
C SER A 111 34.88 -26.24 37.00
N GLN A 112 35.78 -26.05 36.03
CA GLN A 112 36.72 -27.04 35.55
C GLN A 112 37.75 -27.45 36.64
N ALA A 113 38.28 -26.44 37.35
CA ALA A 113 39.22 -26.69 38.45
C ALA A 113 38.55 -27.53 39.58
N GLN A 114 37.26 -27.25 39.88
CA GLN A 114 36.51 -28.03 40.87
C GLN A 114 36.32 -29.48 40.44
N VAL A 115 36.03 -29.73 39.14
CA VAL A 115 35.94 -31.12 38.62
C VAL A 115 37.31 -31.79 38.69
N ALA A 116 38.42 -31.10 38.38
CA ALA A 116 39.79 -31.68 38.49
C ALA A 116 40.14 -32.07 39.94
N ASN A 117 39.77 -31.22 40.94
CA ASN A 117 39.92 -31.54 42.36
C ASN A 117 39.07 -32.79 42.76
N SER A 118 37.84 -32.85 42.27
CA SER A 118 36.96 -34.00 42.51
C SER A 118 37.51 -35.28 41.85
N GLN A 119 38.13 -35.16 40.69
CA GLN A 119 38.79 -36.29 40.00
C GLN A 119 39.99 -36.82 40.82
N ALA A 120 40.85 -35.94 41.36
CA ALA A 120 41.95 -36.37 42.23
C ALA A 120 41.45 -37.09 43.51
N SER A 121 40.33 -36.61 44.09
CA SER A 121 39.67 -37.29 45.21
C SER A 121 39.09 -38.65 44.82
N LEU A 122 38.54 -38.79 43.63
CA LEU A 122 38.03 -40.07 43.10
C LEU A 122 39.15 -41.08 42.93
N ASP A 123 40.31 -40.67 42.46
CA ASP A 123 41.45 -41.55 42.27
C ASP A 123 41.93 -42.13 43.61
N ALA A 124 41.92 -41.35 44.72
CA ALA A 124 42.20 -41.86 46.07
C ALA A 124 41.15 -42.87 46.55
N LEU A 125 39.86 -42.56 46.35
CA LEU A 125 38.75 -43.50 46.71
C LEU A 125 38.74 -44.78 45.87
N LYS A 126 39.19 -44.67 44.63
CA LYS A 126 39.36 -45.87 43.75
C LYS A 126 40.43 -46.78 44.28
N ALA A 127 41.60 -46.24 44.66
CA ALA A 127 42.67 -47.05 45.28
C ALA A 127 42.20 -47.72 46.58
N GLN A 128 41.42 -47.03 47.44
CA GLN A 128 40.83 -47.59 48.65
C GLN A 128 39.82 -48.69 48.35
N GLN A 129 38.99 -48.51 47.34
CA GLN A 129 38.01 -49.53 46.90
C GLN A 129 38.73 -50.78 46.35
N GLU A 130 39.78 -50.61 45.55
CA GLU A 130 40.57 -51.69 45.02
C GLU A 130 41.30 -52.48 46.13
N GLN A 131 41.81 -51.76 47.19
CA GLN A 131 42.38 -52.44 48.34
C GLN A 131 41.34 -53.27 49.11
N ALA A 132 40.18 -52.72 49.40
CA ALA A 132 39.10 -53.38 50.07
C ALA A 132 38.57 -54.62 49.28
N GLN A 133 38.54 -54.48 47.95
CA GLN A 133 38.19 -55.53 47.02
C GLN A 133 39.18 -56.72 47.17
N ARG A 134 40.48 -56.44 47.10
CA ARG A 134 41.51 -57.50 47.24
C ARG A 134 41.41 -58.22 48.58
N THR A 135 41.20 -57.46 49.70
CA THR A 135 41.00 -58.08 51.03
C THR A 135 39.74 -58.92 51.10
N TYR A 136 38.62 -58.41 50.51
CA TYR A 136 37.38 -59.17 50.41
C TYR A 136 37.56 -60.51 49.64
N ASP A 137 38.22 -60.45 48.47
CA ASP A 137 38.46 -61.67 47.63
C ASP A 137 39.33 -62.70 48.37
N MET A 138 40.40 -62.24 49.07
CA MET A 138 41.23 -63.12 49.90
C MET A 138 40.44 -63.79 51.06
N GLN A 139 39.67 -62.97 51.81
CA GLN A 139 38.88 -63.44 52.93
C GLN A 139 37.74 -64.38 52.46
N LYS A 140 37.20 -64.16 51.29
CA LYS A 140 36.21 -65.04 50.68
C LYS A 140 36.75 -66.37 50.36
N SER A 141 37.99 -66.50 49.86
CA SER A 141 38.68 -67.74 49.62
C SER A 141 38.90 -68.49 50.92
N LEU A 142 39.49 -67.85 51.94
CA LEU A 142 39.71 -68.40 53.25
C LEU A 142 38.44 -68.87 53.96
N TYR A 143 37.34 -68.16 53.78
CA TYR A 143 36.03 -68.54 54.32
C TYR A 143 35.49 -69.83 53.60
N THR A 144 35.65 -69.87 52.28
CA THR A 144 35.26 -71.04 51.47
C THR A 144 36.05 -72.27 51.89
N ASP A 145 37.36 -72.10 52.23
CA ASP A 145 38.27 -73.17 52.72
C ASP A 145 38.06 -73.43 54.21
N LYS A 146 37.07 -72.80 54.87
CA LYS A 146 36.70 -72.90 56.30
C LYS A 146 37.85 -72.57 57.26
N VAL A 147 38.72 -71.64 56.86
CA VAL A 147 39.87 -71.20 57.68
C VAL A 147 39.50 -70.05 58.62
N ILE A 148 38.53 -69.22 58.25
CA ILE A 148 38.05 -68.05 59.01
C ILE A 148 36.59 -68.16 59.42
N SER A 149 36.17 -67.38 60.43
CA SER A 149 34.79 -67.35 60.89
C SER A 149 33.90 -66.48 59.94
N GLN A 150 32.59 -66.77 59.98
CA GLN A 150 31.62 -65.95 59.23
C GLN A 150 31.61 -64.52 59.69
N SER A 151 31.88 -64.24 60.96
CA SER A 151 31.97 -62.85 61.47
C SER A 151 33.12 -62.06 60.82
N GLU A 152 34.31 -62.70 60.70
CA GLU A 152 35.46 -62.10 60.05
C GLU A 152 35.21 -61.83 58.56
N PHE A 153 34.60 -62.76 57.84
CA PHE A 153 34.18 -62.56 56.44
C PHE A 153 33.17 -61.36 56.32
N ASN A 154 32.16 -61.32 57.21
CA ASN A 154 31.16 -60.24 57.17
C ASN A 154 31.79 -58.84 57.37
N VAL A 155 32.85 -58.68 58.19
CA VAL A 155 33.61 -57.47 58.34
C VAL A 155 34.29 -57.04 57.05
N ALA A 156 34.90 -57.99 56.33
CA ALA A 156 35.54 -57.70 55.06
C ALA A 156 34.52 -57.34 53.97
N ASP A 157 33.36 -58.01 53.93
CA ASP A 157 32.25 -57.67 53.02
C ASP A 157 31.68 -56.29 53.28
N ALA A 158 31.46 -55.95 54.56
CA ALA A 158 30.97 -54.60 54.94
C ALA A 158 31.95 -53.51 54.57
N ASN A 159 33.27 -53.68 54.81
CA ASN A 159 34.31 -52.73 54.40
C ASN A 159 34.38 -52.55 52.88
N TYR A 160 34.29 -53.62 52.09
CA TYR A 160 34.24 -53.51 50.62
C TYR A 160 33.00 -52.79 50.14
N LYS A 161 31.80 -53.10 50.67
CA LYS A 161 30.55 -52.44 50.33
C LYS A 161 30.63 -50.93 50.63
N THR A 162 31.19 -50.57 51.79
CA THR A 162 31.37 -49.17 52.19
C THR A 162 32.34 -48.42 51.23
N ALA A 163 33.51 -49.03 50.92
CA ALA A 163 34.47 -48.40 50.01
C ALA A 163 33.87 -48.26 48.59
N LYS A 164 33.11 -49.25 48.12
CA LYS A 164 32.40 -49.21 46.83
C LYS A 164 31.31 -48.13 46.82
N ALA A 165 30.57 -47.99 47.88
CA ALA A 165 29.55 -46.91 48.01
C ALA A 165 30.18 -45.53 47.95
N ASN A 166 31.31 -45.31 48.68
CA ASN A 166 32.04 -44.02 48.68
C ASN A 166 32.58 -43.71 47.27
N TYR A 167 33.15 -44.70 46.55
CA TYR A 167 33.59 -44.55 45.17
C TYR A 167 32.43 -44.14 44.25
N ASN A 168 31.29 -44.84 44.34
CA ASN A 168 30.14 -44.54 43.51
C ASN A 168 29.57 -43.14 43.82
N ALA A 169 29.57 -42.72 45.06
CA ALA A 169 29.17 -41.37 45.48
C ALA A 169 30.07 -40.28 44.87
N ALA A 170 31.39 -40.54 44.84
CA ALA A 170 32.35 -39.60 44.23
C ALA A 170 32.18 -39.56 42.70
N VAL A 171 31.93 -40.71 42.04
CA VAL A 171 31.59 -40.74 40.59
C VAL A 171 30.34 -39.93 40.31
N ALA A 172 29.29 -40.03 41.14
CA ALA A 172 28.09 -39.21 41.00
C ALA A 172 28.39 -37.69 41.22
N GLY A 173 29.26 -37.37 42.17
CA GLY A 173 29.75 -36.02 42.41
C GLY A 173 30.45 -35.41 41.20
N ILE A 174 31.31 -36.17 40.51
CA ILE A 174 31.97 -35.73 39.28
C ILE A 174 30.96 -35.46 38.18
N ARG A 175 29.94 -36.31 38.01
CA ARG A 175 28.86 -36.07 37.04
C ARG A 175 28.14 -34.73 37.34
N GLY A 176 27.85 -34.47 38.61
CA GLY A 176 27.30 -33.18 39.06
C GLY A 176 28.23 -31.99 38.73
N GLY A 177 29.53 -32.16 38.99
CA GLY A 177 30.53 -31.17 38.61
C GLY A 177 30.62 -30.93 37.10
N GLN A 178 30.54 -32.00 36.28
CA GLN A 178 30.51 -31.85 34.83
C GLN A 178 29.26 -31.11 34.34
N ALA A 179 28.10 -31.34 34.96
CA ALA A 179 26.88 -30.55 34.69
C ALA A 179 27.07 -29.06 35.03
N SER A 180 27.78 -28.76 36.13
CA SER A 180 28.12 -27.37 36.50
C SER A 180 29.07 -26.70 35.47
N VAL A 181 30.05 -27.44 34.93
CA VAL A 181 30.92 -26.95 33.85
C VAL A 181 30.08 -26.66 32.59
N GLN A 182 29.13 -27.52 32.24
CA GLN A 182 28.25 -27.29 31.10
C GLN A 182 27.41 -26.02 31.30
N SER A 183 26.81 -25.85 32.46
CA SER A 183 26.05 -24.61 32.78
C SER A 183 26.90 -23.36 32.71
N ALA A 184 28.15 -23.40 33.17
CA ALA A 184 29.09 -22.28 33.04
C ALA A 184 29.44 -22.00 31.57
N ARG A 185 29.58 -23.03 30.73
CA ARG A 185 29.80 -22.87 29.29
C ARG A 185 28.61 -22.23 28.59
N GLU A 186 27.39 -22.59 28.95
CA GLU A 186 26.16 -21.97 28.41
C GLU A 186 26.10 -20.47 28.78
N ASN A 187 26.47 -20.11 30.00
CA ASN A 187 26.56 -18.70 30.44
C ASN A 187 27.64 -17.95 29.62
N LEU A 188 28.78 -18.55 29.36
CA LEU A 188 29.83 -17.97 28.49
C LEU A 188 29.33 -17.81 27.06
N ALA A 189 28.61 -18.81 26.51
CA ALA A 189 28.04 -18.73 25.17
C ALA A 189 27.04 -17.58 25.04
N LYS A 190 26.17 -17.41 26.07
CA LYS A 190 25.25 -16.26 26.15
C LYS A 190 26.01 -14.93 26.15
N ALA A 191 27.03 -14.79 27.00
CA ALA A 191 27.82 -13.55 27.06
C ALA A 191 28.57 -13.24 25.75
N ASN A 192 29.05 -14.28 25.05
CA ASN A 192 29.64 -14.13 23.71
C ASN A 192 28.60 -13.67 22.65
N THR A 193 27.38 -14.18 22.72
CA THR A 193 26.29 -13.75 21.83
C THR A 193 25.95 -12.29 22.08
N ASP A 194 25.81 -11.87 23.35
CA ASP A 194 25.48 -10.49 23.71
C ASP A 194 26.62 -9.53 23.29
N LEU A 195 27.87 -9.95 23.39
CA LEU A 195 29.02 -9.21 22.86
C LEU A 195 28.95 -9.12 21.32
N GLY A 196 28.59 -10.20 20.64
CA GLY A 196 28.42 -10.21 19.18
C GLY A 196 27.35 -9.21 18.70
N ARG A 197 26.28 -9.02 19.49
CA ARG A 197 25.20 -8.06 19.22
C ARG A 197 25.62 -6.59 19.35
N THR A 198 26.80 -6.29 19.89
CA THR A 198 27.35 -4.93 19.89
C THR A 198 27.77 -4.46 18.50
N ALA A 199 28.06 -5.38 17.59
CA ALA A 199 28.38 -5.10 16.19
C ALA A 199 27.11 -5.24 15.34
N ILE A 200 26.58 -4.11 14.87
CA ILE A 200 25.40 -4.08 14.01
C ILE A 200 25.84 -4.28 12.57
N THR A 201 25.37 -5.34 11.93
CA THR A 201 25.73 -5.72 10.56
C THR A 201 24.52 -5.71 9.64
N ALA A 202 24.75 -5.51 8.34
CA ALA A 202 23.70 -5.53 7.32
C ALA A 202 23.13 -6.96 7.15
N PRO A 203 21.80 -7.17 7.23
CA PRO A 203 21.17 -8.47 7.03
C PRO A 203 21.06 -8.87 5.55
N MET A 204 21.14 -7.88 4.64
CA MET A 204 21.00 -8.05 3.19
C MET A 204 21.86 -7.05 2.44
N ASP A 205 22.05 -7.30 1.14
CA ASP A 205 22.62 -6.31 0.23
C ASP A 205 21.62 -5.20 -0.04
N GLY A 206 22.06 -3.96 -0.15
CA GLY A 206 21.16 -2.84 -0.42
C GLY A 206 21.83 -1.48 -0.26
N VAL A 207 20.99 -0.45 -0.19
CA VAL A 207 21.41 0.95 0.01
C VAL A 207 20.80 1.44 1.33
N VAL A 208 21.54 2.22 2.10
CA VAL A 208 21.05 2.87 3.31
C VAL A 208 20.03 3.96 2.91
N SER A 209 18.75 3.67 3.09
CA SER A 209 17.66 4.59 2.71
C SER A 209 17.39 5.67 3.73
N LEU A 210 17.69 5.40 5.00
CA LEU A 210 17.51 6.32 6.13
C LEU A 210 18.58 6.04 7.18
N LEU A 211 19.18 7.07 7.75
CA LEU A 211 20.08 7.01 8.89
C LEU A 211 19.56 7.94 10.00
N SER A 212 18.97 7.35 11.05
CA SER A 212 18.29 8.10 12.11
C SER A 212 19.18 8.42 13.31
N VAL A 213 20.41 7.89 13.36
CA VAL A 213 21.30 7.99 14.52
C VAL A 213 22.67 8.56 14.16
N LYS A 214 23.38 9.07 15.18
CA LYS A 214 24.72 9.64 15.05
C LYS A 214 25.71 8.95 15.99
N LYS A 215 27.01 9.01 15.64
CA LYS A 215 28.08 8.59 16.54
C LYS A 215 28.01 9.37 17.86
N GLY A 216 28.13 8.67 19.00
CA GLY A 216 28.01 9.24 20.35
C GLY A 216 26.58 9.25 20.90
N GLU A 217 25.59 8.85 20.11
CA GLU A 217 24.20 8.78 20.54
C GLU A 217 23.91 7.47 21.29
N LYS A 218 23.03 7.55 22.30
CA LYS A 218 22.56 6.38 23.04
C LYS A 218 21.33 5.78 22.42
N VAL A 219 21.36 4.49 22.16
CA VAL A 219 20.26 3.73 21.57
C VAL A 219 19.71 2.71 22.54
N ALA A 220 18.42 2.49 22.47
CA ALA A 220 17.72 1.48 23.26
C ALA A 220 17.59 0.17 22.45
N GLY A 221 17.93 -0.94 23.11
CA GLY A 221 17.78 -2.28 22.51
C GLY A 221 16.35 -2.77 22.51
N ASN A 222 16.08 -3.75 21.66
CA ASN A 222 14.74 -4.31 21.43
C ASN A 222 14.28 -5.30 22.52
N SER A 223 15.10 -5.54 23.55
CA SER A 223 14.87 -6.61 24.54
C SER A 223 13.65 -6.39 25.43
N PHE A 224 13.20 -5.14 25.64
CA PHE A 224 12.11 -4.82 26.57
C PHE A 224 11.09 -3.82 26.04
N ASN A 225 11.40 -3.10 24.94
CA ASN A 225 10.54 -2.10 24.32
C ASN A 225 10.81 -2.05 22.83
N VAL A 226 10.04 -1.23 22.09
CA VAL A 226 10.35 -0.93 20.69
C VAL A 226 11.74 -0.29 20.64
N GLY A 227 12.72 -1.02 20.10
CA GLY A 227 14.09 -0.55 19.96
C GLY A 227 14.20 0.73 19.12
N THR A 228 15.24 1.51 19.35
CA THR A 228 15.52 2.71 18.55
C THR A 228 15.82 2.28 17.10
N GLU A 229 15.07 2.79 16.13
CA GLU A 229 15.36 2.60 14.72
C GLU A 229 16.66 3.36 14.37
N MET A 230 17.72 2.62 14.05
CA MET A 230 19.04 3.22 13.74
C MET A 230 19.14 3.62 12.27
N LEU A 231 18.79 2.71 11.38
CA LEU A 231 18.87 2.92 9.94
C LEU A 231 17.97 1.94 9.20
N ARG A 232 17.74 2.20 7.91
CA ARG A 232 17.04 1.31 7.00
C ARG A 232 17.93 0.92 5.84
N ILE A 233 17.83 -0.34 5.45
CA ILE A 233 18.47 -0.86 4.23
C ILE A 233 17.38 -1.25 3.25
N ALA A 234 17.46 -0.74 2.04
CA ALA A 234 16.51 -0.92 0.98
C ALA A 234 17.14 -1.61 -0.23
N ASP A 235 16.44 -2.59 -0.78
CA ASP A 235 16.78 -3.15 -2.09
C ASP A 235 16.23 -2.26 -3.20
N MET A 236 17.12 -1.48 -3.83
CA MET A 236 16.75 -0.56 -4.91
C MET A 236 16.59 -1.24 -6.28
N SER A 237 16.78 -2.55 -6.39
CA SER A 237 16.61 -3.28 -7.65
C SER A 237 15.16 -3.37 -8.07
N LYS A 238 14.23 -3.35 -7.11
CA LYS A 238 12.80 -3.47 -7.30
C LYS A 238 12.07 -2.34 -6.61
N ILE A 239 11.43 -1.51 -7.42
CA ILE A 239 10.68 -0.35 -6.94
C ILE A 239 9.19 -0.60 -7.10
N GLU A 240 8.44 -0.27 -6.08
CA GLU A 240 6.97 -0.27 -6.08
C GLU A 240 6.42 1.11 -5.72
N ILE A 241 5.25 1.39 -6.24
CA ILE A 241 4.47 2.56 -5.85
C ILE A 241 3.29 2.08 -5.03
N ARG A 242 3.11 2.67 -3.87
CA ARG A 242 1.97 2.43 -2.99
C ARG A 242 0.98 3.55 -3.22
N VAL A 243 -0.09 3.25 -3.93
CA VAL A 243 -1.15 4.21 -4.25
C VAL A 243 -2.38 3.95 -3.41
N ASP A 244 -3.09 5.02 -3.10
CA ASP A 244 -4.32 4.97 -2.35
C ASP A 244 -5.51 5.05 -3.33
N VAL A 245 -6.29 3.97 -3.40
CA VAL A 245 -7.45 3.81 -4.29
C VAL A 245 -8.72 3.86 -3.46
N GLY A 246 -9.70 4.64 -3.91
CA GLY A 246 -11.00 4.77 -3.23
C GLY A 246 -11.80 3.46 -3.25
N GLU A 247 -12.68 3.28 -2.25
CA GLU A 247 -13.51 2.09 -2.07
C GLU A 247 -14.35 1.74 -3.31
N ASN A 248 -14.85 2.74 -4.04
CA ASN A 248 -15.68 2.54 -5.23
C ASN A 248 -14.88 2.03 -6.45
N ASP A 249 -13.57 2.24 -6.46
CA ASP A 249 -12.70 1.91 -7.60
C ASP A 249 -11.87 0.66 -7.38
N VAL A 250 -11.59 0.28 -6.12
CA VAL A 250 -10.86 -0.95 -5.78
C VAL A 250 -11.46 -2.21 -6.43
N PRO A 251 -12.80 -2.42 -6.49
CA PRO A 251 -13.36 -3.62 -7.12
C PRO A 251 -13.10 -3.73 -8.63
N LYS A 252 -12.74 -2.62 -9.28
CA LYS A 252 -12.41 -2.59 -10.70
C LYS A 252 -10.97 -3.01 -10.97
N VAL A 253 -10.06 -2.80 -10.00
CA VAL A 253 -8.63 -3.09 -10.10
C VAL A 253 -8.37 -4.58 -9.91
N LYS A 254 -7.53 -5.16 -10.76
CA LYS A 254 -7.13 -6.57 -10.69
C LYS A 254 -5.62 -6.72 -10.63
N LEU A 255 -5.19 -7.84 -10.08
CA LEU A 255 -3.78 -8.22 -10.12
C LEU A 255 -3.33 -8.38 -11.58
N GLY A 256 -2.18 -7.79 -11.91
CA GLY A 256 -1.64 -7.80 -13.26
C GLY A 256 -2.10 -6.66 -14.17
N ASP A 257 -3.03 -5.82 -13.72
CA ASP A 257 -3.45 -4.64 -14.51
C ASP A 257 -2.25 -3.74 -14.79
N SER A 258 -2.15 -3.25 -16.04
CA SER A 258 -1.12 -2.33 -16.46
C SER A 258 -1.39 -0.94 -15.88
N ALA A 259 -0.34 -0.25 -15.48
CA ALA A 259 -0.43 1.13 -15.01
C ALA A 259 0.56 2.04 -15.72
N VAL A 260 0.10 3.23 -16.06
CA VAL A 260 0.95 4.33 -16.52
C VAL A 260 1.22 5.23 -15.32
N ILE A 261 2.50 5.43 -15.02
CA ILE A 261 2.93 6.10 -13.79
C ILE A 261 3.63 7.39 -14.16
N THR A 262 3.25 8.47 -13.51
CA THR A 262 3.89 9.78 -13.59
C THR A 262 4.48 10.09 -12.22
N ILE A 263 5.79 10.33 -12.17
CA ILE A 263 6.51 10.68 -10.95
C ILE A 263 6.72 12.19 -10.96
N ASP A 264 6.39 12.88 -9.89
CA ASP A 264 6.42 14.35 -9.84
C ASP A 264 7.82 14.92 -10.12
N ALA A 265 8.87 14.20 -9.69
CA ALA A 265 10.27 14.58 -9.95
C ALA A 265 10.67 14.40 -11.43
N TYR A 266 9.89 13.67 -12.23
CA TYR A 266 10.12 13.36 -13.65
C TYR A 266 8.82 13.55 -14.45
N SER A 267 8.20 14.73 -14.35
CA SER A 267 6.87 15.06 -14.90
C SER A 267 6.76 14.84 -16.41
N ASP A 268 7.86 15.04 -17.14
CA ASP A 268 7.91 14.90 -18.61
C ASP A 268 7.99 13.44 -19.08
N ARG A 269 8.07 12.48 -18.15
CA ARG A 269 8.28 11.08 -18.45
C ARG A 269 7.20 10.20 -17.84
N LYS A 270 6.69 9.27 -18.65
CA LYS A 270 5.75 8.23 -18.20
C LYS A 270 6.49 6.91 -18.02
N PHE A 271 6.30 6.30 -16.86
CA PHE A 271 6.83 4.99 -16.54
C PHE A 271 5.72 3.94 -16.66
N LYS A 272 6.10 2.71 -16.96
CA LYS A 272 5.17 1.58 -17.00
C LYS A 272 5.33 0.75 -15.73
N GLY A 273 4.21 0.19 -15.28
CA GLY A 273 4.18 -0.74 -14.16
C GLY A 273 2.97 -1.65 -14.25
N TYR A 274 2.86 -2.55 -13.28
CA TYR A 274 1.73 -3.47 -13.18
C TYR A 274 1.38 -3.69 -11.71
N VAL A 275 0.10 -3.93 -11.45
CA VAL A 275 -0.44 -4.18 -10.10
C VAL A 275 0.05 -5.54 -9.61
N THR A 276 0.77 -5.56 -8.49
CA THR A 276 1.30 -6.77 -7.86
C THR A 276 0.49 -7.22 -6.67
N GLN A 277 -0.08 -6.27 -5.93
CA GLN A 277 -0.84 -6.56 -4.73
C GLN A 277 -1.92 -5.51 -4.49
N ILE A 278 -3.04 -5.95 -3.92
CA ILE A 278 -4.14 -5.10 -3.45
C ILE A 278 -4.30 -5.39 -1.96
N ALA A 279 -4.21 -4.38 -1.10
CA ALA A 279 -4.38 -4.56 0.33
C ALA A 279 -5.80 -4.99 0.67
N SER A 280 -5.93 -5.97 1.56
CA SER A 280 -7.22 -6.48 2.01
C SER A 280 -7.85 -5.62 3.13
N SER A 281 -7.07 -4.73 3.76
CA SER A 281 -7.52 -3.83 4.82
C SER A 281 -7.37 -2.37 4.39
N ASN A 282 -8.28 -1.52 4.90
CA ASN A 282 -8.19 -0.09 4.68
C ASN A 282 -7.03 0.54 5.48
N ASN A 283 -6.63 1.75 5.10
CA ASN A 283 -5.55 2.50 5.77
C ASN A 283 -5.84 2.84 7.24
N GLY A 284 -7.09 2.83 7.67
CA GLY A 284 -7.52 3.16 9.05
C GLY A 284 -7.42 2.00 10.03
N ALA A 285 -7.38 0.75 9.57
CA ALA A 285 -7.39 -0.42 10.46
C ALA A 285 -6.14 -0.57 11.34
N ALA A 286 -5.02 0.05 10.99
CA ALA A 286 -3.78 0.02 11.78
C ALA A 286 -3.66 1.18 12.79
N SER A 287 -4.58 2.14 12.79
CA SER A 287 -4.56 3.35 13.63
C SER A 287 -5.80 3.43 14.54
N GLU A 288 -6.27 2.30 15.04
CA GLU A 288 -7.26 2.28 16.13
C GLU A 288 -6.63 2.71 17.45
N SER A 289 -6.01 3.88 17.48
CA SER A 289 -5.82 4.61 18.72
C SER A 289 -7.07 5.44 18.99
N VAL A 290 -7.72 5.05 20.04
CA VAL A 290 -8.91 5.50 20.77
C VAL A 290 -8.98 7.02 20.93
N LEU A 291 -9.15 7.77 19.85
CA LEU A 291 -9.64 9.16 19.87
C LEU A 291 -10.35 9.40 18.54
N ALA A 292 -11.53 8.80 18.41
CA ALA A 292 -12.48 9.09 17.34
C ALA A 292 -12.94 10.55 17.46
N ASN A 293 -12.27 11.43 16.76
CA ASN A 293 -12.87 12.70 16.36
C ASN A 293 -13.16 12.61 14.86
N THR A 294 -14.42 12.41 14.55
CA THR A 294 -15.18 12.84 13.35
C THR A 294 -14.32 13.46 12.24
N SER A 295 -13.57 12.66 11.52
CA SER A 295 -13.15 12.97 10.17
C SER A 295 -13.91 12.05 9.22
N THR A 296 -14.61 12.64 8.28
CA THR A 296 -15.21 11.99 7.10
C THR A 296 -14.06 11.48 6.20
N ASP A 297 -13.24 10.59 6.71
CA ASP A 297 -12.16 10.00 5.92
C ASP A 297 -12.77 9.00 4.95
N VAL A 298 -12.63 9.33 3.67
CA VAL A 298 -12.99 8.43 2.57
C VAL A 298 -12.16 7.16 2.71
N THR A 299 -12.81 6.01 2.81
CA THR A 299 -12.14 4.72 2.90
C THR A 299 -11.27 4.49 1.67
N GLN A 300 -9.98 4.31 1.88
CA GLN A 300 -9.00 4.07 0.82
C GLN A 300 -8.27 2.75 1.06
N TYR A 301 -7.93 2.07 -0.03
CA TYR A 301 -7.18 0.81 -0.02
C TYR A 301 -5.84 0.99 -0.71
N LYS A 302 -4.79 0.41 -0.15
CA LYS A 302 -3.46 0.45 -0.76
C LYS A 302 -3.36 -0.55 -1.91
N VAL A 303 -2.98 -0.05 -3.06
CA VAL A 303 -2.62 -0.86 -4.23
C VAL A 303 -1.13 -0.69 -4.50
N TYR A 304 -0.45 -1.82 -4.68
CA TYR A 304 0.98 -1.88 -4.92
C TYR A 304 1.23 -2.10 -6.41
N ILE A 305 1.96 -1.20 -7.01
CA ILE A 305 2.28 -1.22 -8.44
C ILE A 305 3.79 -1.30 -8.59
N ARG A 306 4.29 -2.38 -9.14
CA ARG A 306 5.72 -2.53 -9.42
C ARG A 306 6.08 -1.80 -10.71
N LEU A 307 7.13 -0.98 -10.66
CA LEU A 307 7.68 -0.37 -11.86
C LEU A 307 8.37 -1.41 -12.73
N ASP A 308 8.17 -1.31 -14.03
CA ASP A 308 8.93 -2.10 -15.01
C ASP A 308 10.36 -1.56 -15.09
N PRO A 309 11.40 -2.38 -14.76
CA PRO A 309 12.79 -1.97 -14.84
C PRO A 309 13.21 -1.47 -16.23
N ALA A 310 12.57 -1.96 -17.31
CA ALA A 310 12.84 -1.49 -18.66
C ALA A 310 12.51 -0.01 -18.86
N SER A 311 11.54 0.53 -18.09
CA SER A 311 11.08 1.92 -18.23
C SER A 311 12.02 2.97 -17.63
N TYR A 312 12.98 2.57 -16.75
CA TYR A 312 13.92 3.49 -16.08
C TYR A 312 15.39 3.07 -16.17
N ARG A 313 15.72 2.01 -16.94
CA ARG A 313 17.09 1.48 -17.04
C ARG A 313 18.11 2.53 -17.50
N ASP A 314 17.73 3.45 -18.36
CA ASP A 314 18.56 4.57 -18.84
C ASP A 314 18.90 5.59 -17.75
N LEU A 315 18.15 5.64 -16.66
CA LEU A 315 18.43 6.51 -15.53
C LEU A 315 19.44 5.92 -14.54
N LEU A 316 19.64 4.60 -14.56
CA LEU A 316 20.55 3.89 -13.64
C LEU A 316 22.03 4.16 -13.89
N GLY A 317 22.42 4.74 -15.04
CA GLY A 317 23.83 4.97 -15.45
C GLY A 317 24.48 6.23 -14.88
N LYS A 318 23.80 7.06 -14.08
CA LYS A 318 24.28 8.40 -13.66
C LYS A 318 24.76 8.48 -12.21
N GLY A 319 25.22 7.39 -11.61
CA GLY A 319 25.95 7.37 -10.33
C GLY A 319 25.11 7.26 -9.06
N SER A 320 23.90 7.78 -9.00
CA SER A 320 22.97 7.64 -7.86
C SER A 320 21.65 7.05 -8.36
N PHE A 321 21.02 6.24 -7.55
CA PHE A 321 19.71 5.68 -7.89
C PHE A 321 18.68 6.82 -8.08
N PRO A 322 17.92 6.83 -9.19
CA PRO A 322 17.12 8.00 -9.58
C PRO A 322 15.90 8.24 -8.67
N PHE A 323 15.39 7.20 -8.01
CA PHE A 323 14.21 7.31 -7.16
C PHE A 323 14.59 7.25 -5.69
N ARG A 324 14.01 8.14 -4.90
CA ARG A 324 14.15 8.12 -3.44
C ARG A 324 12.87 7.65 -2.79
N PRO A 325 12.93 6.82 -1.75
CA PRO A 325 11.75 6.46 -0.96
C PRO A 325 10.98 7.69 -0.50
N GLY A 326 9.65 7.65 -0.63
CA GLY A 326 8.79 8.78 -0.26
C GLY A 326 8.49 9.78 -1.37
N MET A 327 9.12 9.69 -2.56
CA MET A 327 8.75 10.54 -3.71
C MET A 327 7.29 10.32 -4.10
N SER A 328 6.58 11.42 -4.42
CA SER A 328 5.20 11.37 -4.87
C SER A 328 5.10 10.92 -6.31
N ALA A 329 4.05 10.14 -6.59
CA ALA A 329 3.73 9.65 -7.92
C ALA A 329 2.23 9.48 -8.09
N SER A 330 1.76 9.63 -9.33
CA SER A 330 0.39 9.35 -9.76
C SER A 330 0.39 8.13 -10.66
N ALA A 331 -0.58 7.26 -10.51
CA ALA A 331 -0.73 6.07 -11.33
C ALA A 331 -2.12 6.02 -11.97
N ASP A 332 -2.14 5.84 -13.28
CA ASP A 332 -3.32 5.59 -14.11
C ASP A 332 -3.43 4.09 -14.36
N ILE A 333 -4.21 3.40 -13.54
CA ILE A 333 -4.39 1.94 -13.60
C ILE A 333 -5.41 1.62 -14.68
N GLN A 334 -5.00 0.86 -15.69
CA GLN A 334 -5.83 0.43 -16.81
C GLN A 334 -6.59 -0.85 -16.44
N THR A 335 -7.86 -0.72 -16.04
CA THR A 335 -8.64 -1.84 -15.47
C THR A 335 -9.38 -2.65 -16.52
N LYS A 336 -10.00 -2.00 -17.49
CA LYS A 336 -10.78 -2.65 -18.55
C LYS A 336 -10.48 -2.02 -19.89
N THR A 337 -10.20 -2.85 -20.88
CA THR A 337 -10.05 -2.40 -22.27
C THR A 337 -11.12 -3.06 -23.12
N LYS A 338 -11.89 -2.26 -23.87
CA LYS A 338 -12.83 -2.74 -24.89
C LYS A 338 -12.47 -2.14 -26.23
N VAL A 339 -12.34 -3.00 -27.22
CA VAL A 339 -11.94 -2.65 -28.59
C VAL A 339 -13.16 -2.54 -29.48
N ASN A 340 -13.18 -1.55 -30.37
CA ASN A 340 -14.25 -1.38 -31.39
C ASN A 340 -15.66 -1.23 -30.78
N VAL A 341 -15.80 -0.48 -29.70
CA VAL A 341 -17.11 -0.18 -29.09
C VAL A 341 -17.63 1.17 -29.58
N LEU A 342 -18.97 1.27 -29.72
CA LEU A 342 -19.62 2.54 -30.02
C LEU A 342 -19.38 3.53 -28.88
N SER A 343 -18.81 4.68 -29.19
CA SER A 343 -18.45 5.68 -28.19
C SER A 343 -18.98 7.06 -28.53
N VAL A 344 -19.37 7.79 -27.50
CA VAL A 344 -19.76 9.19 -27.59
C VAL A 344 -18.93 10.01 -26.61
N PRO A 345 -18.67 11.28 -26.89
CA PRO A 345 -18.05 12.17 -25.91
C PRO A 345 -18.89 12.26 -24.64
N ILE A 346 -18.24 12.25 -23.50
CA ILE A 346 -18.88 12.31 -22.17
C ILE A 346 -19.85 13.48 -22.05
N ASN A 347 -19.50 14.63 -22.68
CA ASN A 347 -20.34 15.84 -22.66
C ASN A 347 -21.66 15.69 -23.42
N ALA A 348 -21.83 14.66 -24.26
CA ALA A 348 -23.08 14.38 -24.97
C ALA A 348 -24.10 13.60 -24.13
N VAL A 349 -23.65 12.98 -23.05
CA VAL A 349 -24.49 12.15 -22.19
C VAL A 349 -25.00 12.98 -21.02
N THR A 350 -26.29 12.95 -20.78
CA THR A 350 -26.93 13.67 -19.67
C THR A 350 -28.02 12.80 -19.01
N THR A 351 -28.34 13.11 -17.77
CA THR A 351 -29.46 12.48 -17.05
C THR A 351 -30.69 13.38 -17.11
N ARG A 352 -31.87 12.79 -17.33
CA ARG A 352 -33.14 13.50 -17.38
C ARG A 352 -34.22 12.71 -16.67
N ASP A 353 -35.16 13.43 -16.04
CA ASP A 353 -36.33 12.81 -15.42
C ASP A 353 -37.17 12.10 -16.47
N LYS A 354 -37.70 10.93 -16.12
CA LYS A 354 -38.60 10.12 -16.96
C LYS A 354 -39.84 10.90 -17.40
N ASN A 355 -40.30 11.88 -16.60
CA ASN A 355 -41.54 12.64 -16.79
C ASN A 355 -41.35 13.94 -17.62
N ASP A 356 -40.18 14.29 -18.10
CA ASP A 356 -39.92 15.51 -18.91
C ASP A 356 -40.52 15.42 -20.35
N SER A 357 -41.28 14.40 -20.67
CA SER A 357 -41.86 14.19 -22.00
C SER A 357 -43.30 14.71 -22.17
N THR A 358 -43.93 15.31 -21.17
CA THR A 358 -45.35 15.70 -21.29
C THR A 358 -45.61 17.14 -20.85
N LYS A 359 -45.97 17.97 -21.82
CA LYS A 359 -46.76 19.21 -21.81
C LYS A 359 -46.53 20.24 -20.71
N GLY A 360 -46.11 21.41 -21.17
CA GLY A 360 -46.29 22.64 -20.42
C GLY A 360 -47.70 22.79 -19.85
N SER A 361 -47.80 22.69 -18.54
CA SER A 361 -48.94 23.19 -17.78
C SER A 361 -48.40 24.07 -16.68
N LYS A 362 -48.60 25.35 -16.87
CA LYS A 362 -48.48 26.37 -15.82
C LYS A 362 -49.47 26.00 -14.73
N LYS A 363 -49.03 25.43 -13.63
CA LYS A 363 -49.80 25.40 -12.39
C LYS A 363 -49.43 26.65 -11.59
N ALA A 364 -50.41 27.52 -11.44
CA ALA A 364 -50.36 28.69 -10.55
C ALA A 364 -50.07 28.22 -9.14
N VAL A 365 -49.11 28.87 -8.51
CA VAL A 365 -48.72 28.64 -7.10
C VAL A 365 -49.81 29.31 -6.25
N ASP A 366 -50.54 28.49 -5.46
CA ASP A 366 -51.42 28.94 -4.38
C ASP A 366 -50.54 29.09 -3.11
N PRO A 367 -50.52 30.25 -2.43
CA PRO A 367 -49.60 30.51 -1.34
C PRO A 367 -50.13 30.08 0.03
N SER A 368 -50.77 28.94 0.14
CA SER A 368 -51.25 28.44 1.45
C SER A 368 -51.32 26.91 1.54
N ALA A 369 -50.16 26.29 1.69
CA ALA A 369 -50.12 24.94 2.25
C ALA A 369 -48.74 24.66 2.88
N ASN A 370 -48.79 24.27 4.12
CA ASN A 370 -47.70 23.92 5.04
C ASN A 370 -46.57 23.05 4.43
N ASN A 371 -45.37 23.45 4.74
CA ASN A 371 -44.13 22.69 4.56
C ASN A 371 -44.24 21.28 5.17
N THR A 372 -44.31 20.28 4.30
CA THR A 372 -43.79 18.95 4.59
C THR A 372 -42.77 18.66 3.51
N THR A 373 -41.52 18.80 3.83
CA THR A 373 -40.36 18.41 3.00
C THR A 373 -40.45 16.92 2.72
N THR A 374 -40.91 16.57 1.53
CA THR A 374 -40.71 15.24 0.95
C THR A 374 -39.28 15.19 0.41
N PRO A 375 -38.47 14.20 0.78
CA PRO A 375 -37.10 14.10 0.26
C PRO A 375 -37.14 13.77 -1.23
N ALA A 376 -36.21 14.42 -1.91
CA ALA A 376 -35.95 14.36 -3.33
C ALA A 376 -35.90 12.96 -3.92
N ASN A 377 -36.39 12.90 -5.17
CA ASN A 377 -36.31 11.86 -6.18
C ASN A 377 -35.30 10.75 -5.90
N SER A 378 -35.79 9.54 -5.80
CA SER A 378 -35.00 8.32 -5.88
C SER A 378 -34.24 8.29 -7.21
N ILE A 379 -32.98 7.86 -7.17
CA ILE A 379 -32.06 7.70 -8.32
C ILE A 379 -32.70 6.87 -9.45
N ASP A 380 -33.73 6.07 -9.16
CA ASP A 380 -34.48 5.23 -10.10
C ASP A 380 -35.38 5.99 -11.09
N ASP A 381 -35.60 7.30 -10.91
CA ASP A 381 -36.42 8.12 -11.78
C ASP A 381 -35.68 8.87 -12.88
N LEU A 382 -34.34 8.71 -12.96
CA LEU A 382 -33.48 9.36 -13.94
C LEU A 382 -33.11 8.42 -15.09
N ASP A 383 -33.37 8.87 -16.33
CA ASP A 383 -32.91 8.19 -17.54
C ASP A 383 -31.65 8.83 -18.08
N VAL A 384 -30.65 8.00 -18.45
CA VAL A 384 -29.48 8.45 -19.17
C VAL A 384 -29.85 8.63 -20.65
N VAL A 385 -29.64 9.82 -21.18
CA VAL A 385 -30.09 10.19 -22.52
C VAL A 385 -29.02 10.90 -23.30
N VAL A 386 -29.09 10.76 -24.62
CA VAL A 386 -28.26 11.48 -25.59
C VAL A 386 -29.19 12.14 -26.61
N PHE A 387 -28.80 13.30 -27.07
CA PHE A 387 -29.53 14.04 -28.10
C PHE A 387 -28.90 13.80 -29.46
N VAL A 388 -29.70 13.19 -30.37
CA VAL A 388 -29.30 12.89 -31.74
C VAL A 388 -29.89 13.93 -32.66
N LYS A 389 -29.10 14.44 -33.61
CA LYS A 389 -29.55 15.35 -34.65
C LYS A 389 -30.25 14.58 -35.77
N GLY A 390 -31.51 14.89 -36.02
CA GLY A 390 -32.27 14.39 -37.16
C GLY A 390 -31.98 15.13 -38.46
N ALA A 391 -32.55 14.63 -39.59
CA ALA A 391 -32.35 15.18 -40.93
C ALA A 391 -32.85 16.65 -41.06
N ASP A 392 -33.88 17.04 -40.26
CA ASP A 392 -34.49 18.38 -40.28
C ASP A 392 -33.85 19.38 -39.31
N ASN A 393 -32.60 19.13 -38.84
CA ASN A 393 -31.97 19.89 -37.77
C ASN A 393 -32.78 19.92 -36.46
N LYS A 394 -33.68 18.95 -36.25
CA LYS A 394 -34.39 18.73 -35.00
C LYS A 394 -33.69 17.70 -34.15
N VAL A 395 -33.71 17.93 -32.87
CA VAL A 395 -33.07 17.03 -31.90
C VAL A 395 -34.04 15.97 -31.43
N THR A 396 -33.61 14.72 -31.43
CA THR A 396 -34.36 13.60 -30.88
C THR A 396 -33.67 13.13 -29.59
N LYS A 397 -34.44 13.08 -28.49
CA LYS A 397 -33.99 12.51 -27.20
C LYS A 397 -34.01 10.98 -27.33
N VAL A 398 -32.85 10.34 -27.16
CA VAL A 398 -32.69 8.88 -27.21
C VAL A 398 -32.19 8.41 -25.86
N LYS A 399 -32.93 7.44 -25.28
CA LYS A 399 -32.50 6.74 -24.06
C LYS A 399 -31.39 5.79 -24.42
N VAL A 400 -30.27 5.83 -23.65
CA VAL A 400 -29.09 5.01 -23.90
C VAL A 400 -28.68 4.24 -22.64
N THR A 401 -28.05 3.10 -22.86
CA THR A 401 -27.35 2.37 -21.79
C THR A 401 -25.86 2.56 -22.00
N THR A 402 -25.19 3.00 -20.96
CA THR A 402 -23.74 3.26 -20.98
C THR A 402 -22.96 2.05 -20.45
N GLY A 403 -21.71 1.92 -20.88
CA GLY A 403 -20.76 0.92 -20.40
C GLY A 403 -19.54 1.56 -19.74
N ILE A 404 -18.34 1.13 -20.11
CA ILE A 404 -17.08 1.69 -19.62
C ILE A 404 -16.84 3.09 -20.20
N GLN A 405 -16.06 3.89 -19.45
CA GLN A 405 -15.70 5.25 -19.88
C GLN A 405 -14.21 5.50 -19.69
N ASP A 406 -13.68 6.37 -20.53
CA ASP A 406 -12.38 6.99 -20.36
C ASP A 406 -12.54 8.49 -20.01
N ILE A 407 -11.45 9.27 -20.05
CA ILE A 407 -11.47 10.71 -19.74
C ILE A 407 -12.36 11.51 -20.70
N ASN A 408 -12.52 11.08 -21.97
CA ASN A 408 -13.17 11.83 -23.03
C ASN A 408 -14.44 11.17 -23.55
N TYR A 409 -14.49 9.85 -23.56
CA TYR A 409 -15.54 9.06 -24.22
C TYR A 409 -16.16 8.02 -23.30
N ILE A 410 -17.43 7.75 -23.54
CA ILE A 410 -18.20 6.72 -22.85
C ILE A 410 -18.78 5.72 -23.86
N GLU A 411 -18.70 4.44 -23.54
CA GLU A 411 -19.28 3.37 -24.33
C GLU A 411 -20.80 3.44 -24.29
N ILE A 412 -21.44 3.26 -25.45
CA ILE A 412 -22.89 3.07 -25.55
C ILE A 412 -23.17 1.62 -25.94
N THR A 413 -23.84 0.90 -25.05
CA THR A 413 -24.18 -0.50 -25.26
C THR A 413 -25.51 -0.69 -25.98
N SER A 414 -26.43 0.27 -25.87
CA SER A 414 -27.71 0.25 -26.57
C SER A 414 -28.28 1.66 -26.75
N GLY A 415 -29.13 1.83 -27.77
CA GLY A 415 -29.85 3.07 -28.05
C GLY A 415 -29.36 3.87 -29.26
N LEU A 416 -28.12 3.71 -29.70
CA LEU A 416 -27.53 4.46 -30.82
C LEU A 416 -26.93 3.52 -31.88
N LYS A 417 -26.76 4.06 -33.09
CA LYS A 417 -26.12 3.35 -34.22
C LYS A 417 -24.84 4.05 -34.65
N ALA A 418 -23.94 3.30 -35.25
CA ALA A 418 -22.74 3.88 -35.87
C ALA A 418 -23.13 4.86 -36.97
N GLY A 419 -22.53 6.07 -36.93
CA GLY A 419 -22.81 7.15 -37.87
C GLY A 419 -23.88 8.14 -37.43
N ASP A 420 -24.63 7.88 -36.35
CA ASP A 420 -25.54 8.88 -35.78
C ASP A 420 -24.74 10.13 -35.36
N GLU A 421 -25.32 11.31 -35.54
CA GLU A 421 -24.71 12.59 -35.17
C GLU A 421 -25.29 13.05 -33.80
N VAL A 422 -24.42 13.07 -32.78
CA VAL A 422 -24.81 13.42 -31.40
C VAL A 422 -24.37 14.84 -31.05
N ILE A 423 -25.16 15.51 -30.25
CA ILE A 423 -24.88 16.86 -29.79
C ILE A 423 -23.95 16.80 -28.59
N THR A 424 -22.80 17.49 -28.71
CA THR A 424 -21.71 17.42 -27.72
C THR A 424 -21.52 18.71 -26.90
N GLY A 425 -22.18 19.80 -27.29
CA GLY A 425 -22.01 21.05 -26.55
C GLY A 425 -22.85 22.23 -27.02
N PRO A 426 -22.85 23.30 -26.26
CA PRO A 426 -22.31 23.51 -24.91
C PRO A 426 -23.01 22.64 -23.86
N TYR A 427 -22.30 22.23 -22.80
CA TYR A 427 -22.87 21.32 -21.78
C TYR A 427 -24.15 21.85 -21.13
N ASP A 428 -24.22 23.15 -20.83
CA ASP A 428 -25.43 23.78 -20.28
C ASP A 428 -26.63 23.67 -21.21
N VAL A 429 -26.42 23.72 -22.52
CA VAL A 429 -27.47 23.54 -23.51
C VAL A 429 -27.92 22.09 -23.53
N VAL A 430 -26.97 21.15 -23.55
CA VAL A 430 -27.26 19.70 -23.55
C VAL A 430 -27.96 19.27 -22.25
N SER A 431 -27.50 19.79 -21.10
CA SER A 431 -27.99 19.38 -19.79
C SER A 431 -29.31 20.04 -19.39
N LYS A 432 -29.60 21.28 -19.84
CA LYS A 432 -30.75 22.06 -19.34
C LYS A 432 -31.72 22.51 -20.42
N THR A 433 -31.24 22.87 -21.62
CA THR A 433 -32.04 23.59 -22.63
C THR A 433 -32.65 22.65 -23.67
N LEU A 434 -31.91 21.61 -24.11
CA LEU A 434 -32.35 20.73 -25.17
C LEU A 434 -33.62 19.92 -24.74
N LYS A 435 -34.61 19.93 -25.59
CA LYS A 435 -35.83 19.12 -25.50
C LYS A 435 -36.08 18.37 -26.80
N ASN A 436 -36.86 17.31 -26.75
CA ASN A 436 -37.21 16.54 -27.92
C ASN A 436 -37.94 17.43 -28.96
N GLY A 437 -37.48 17.43 -30.21
CA GLY A 437 -38.05 18.22 -31.30
C GLY A 437 -37.52 19.66 -31.41
N LEU A 438 -36.64 20.12 -30.55
CA LEU A 438 -36.07 21.46 -30.62
C LEU A 438 -35.19 21.60 -31.89
N GLN A 439 -35.32 22.77 -32.59
CA GLN A 439 -34.47 23.08 -33.74
C GLN A 439 -33.11 23.63 -33.29
N VAL A 440 -32.08 23.03 -33.82
CA VAL A 440 -30.67 23.36 -33.49
C VAL A 440 -29.89 23.77 -34.73
N LYS A 441 -28.92 24.64 -34.53
CA LYS A 441 -27.93 25.02 -35.56
C LYS A 441 -26.57 24.51 -35.15
N VAL A 442 -26.06 23.56 -35.92
CA VAL A 442 -24.73 23.04 -35.68
C VAL A 442 -23.70 24.08 -36.14
N VAL A 443 -22.78 24.42 -35.27
CA VAL A 443 -21.69 25.36 -35.49
C VAL A 443 -20.36 24.74 -35.07
N ASP A 444 -19.27 25.19 -35.65
CA ASP A 444 -17.94 24.73 -35.23
C ASP A 444 -17.63 25.21 -33.80
N LYS A 445 -16.81 24.39 -33.11
CA LYS A 445 -16.45 24.62 -31.71
C LYS A 445 -15.81 26.02 -31.51
N LYS A 446 -15.21 26.62 -32.53
CA LYS A 446 -14.64 27.95 -32.51
C LYS A 446 -15.71 29.06 -32.50
N GLU A 447 -16.79 28.91 -33.25
CA GLU A 447 -17.88 29.87 -33.35
C GLU A 447 -18.80 29.92 -32.10
N LEU A 448 -18.71 28.94 -31.23
CA LEU A 448 -19.47 28.92 -29.97
C LEU A 448 -18.97 29.97 -28.95
N PHE A 449 -17.68 30.29 -29.02
CA PHE A 449 -17.00 31.20 -28.07
C PHE A 449 -16.74 32.59 -28.66
N GLU A 450 -17.02 32.83 -29.93
CA GLU A 450 -17.03 34.17 -30.50
C GLU A 450 -18.27 34.90 -30.03
N THR A 451 -18.17 35.63 -28.93
CA THR A 451 -19.11 36.67 -28.54
C THR A 451 -19.11 37.72 -29.62
N LYS A 452 -20.26 37.95 -30.31
CA LYS A 452 -20.45 39.20 -31.08
C LYS A 452 -20.24 40.36 -30.11
N ASN A 453 -19.12 41.09 -30.29
CA ASN A 453 -18.96 42.47 -29.85
C ASN A 453 -19.96 43.36 -30.54
#